data_d52673083ee76fe4ab122aa87b925a5d
#
_entry.id   d52673083ee76fe4ab122aa87b925a5d
#
_cell.length_a   1.000
_cell.length_b   1.000
_cell.length_c   1.000
_cell.angle_alpha   90.00
_cell.angle_beta   90.00
_cell.angle_gamma   90.00
#
_symmetry.space_group_name_H-M   'P 1'
#
loop_
_entity.id
_entity.type
_entity.pdbx_description
1 polymer ?
#
loop_
_entity_poly.entity_id
_entity_poly.type
_entity_poly.pdbx_seq_one_letter_code
_entity_poly.pdbx_strand_id
1 'polypeptide(L)'
;MNLQNNMGILAAFMLYLAAMMGIGIYYSRRQKKLSQFILGDRKLGPWVTSMSAEASDMSGWMLMGLPGFAYLNGLSAFWTGFGLIVGTWGNWVLTSKRLRHYTEVANNSLTIPDYLSNRFEDHKSGLRLICALFIILFFIIYTSSGFVSAGKLFNTILGLPYFTALLIGAFVVVFYTFLGGFSAVSMTDFIQGTMMFFTVIYIPVAATIVLGGPAPTMASLAGEGKDFFSFFPESLGGMSLIIMILSSLGWGLGYFGQPHILVRFMAISNPKELKKSTQIAVSWVLLSLTFAVAIGIVGKAYLPMPLENANAERVFIIMAETLSPPFITGLIWSAVLAAIMSTASSQLLVTASAVARDLYQPFFHKNASEKELIIISRVTVLLISLCSIYLASDPNSYIFSIVSYAWAGFGACFGPVVLLSLYWRRMTLKGTYAGIIVGGITVLIWKQFNWFGLYELIPGFLFSTISIILISLMDEKPSQTILDNFNKVVSLSNEK
;
A
#
# COMPACT_ATOMS: atom_id res chain seq x y z
N MET A 1 30.73 -15.93 -4.24
CA MET A 1 30.72 -14.82 -3.25
C MET A 1 31.80 -15.04 -2.18
N ASN A 2 32.73 -14.07 -1.98
CA ASN A 2 33.79 -14.18 -0.98
C ASN A 2 33.23 -14.08 0.44
N LEU A 3 33.74 -14.86 1.41
CA LEU A 3 33.30 -14.86 2.82
C LEU A 3 33.33 -13.47 3.47
N GLN A 4 34.31 -12.62 3.11
CA GLN A 4 34.39 -11.22 3.62
C GLN A 4 33.27 -10.32 3.10
N ASN A 5 32.83 -10.51 1.87
CA ASN A 5 31.69 -9.76 1.30
C ASN A 5 30.37 -10.13 2.00
N ASN A 6 30.21 -11.42 2.37
CA ASN A 6 29.02 -11.88 3.08
C ASN A 6 28.92 -11.31 4.50
N MET A 7 30.04 -11.09 5.19
CA MET A 7 30.02 -10.56 6.56
C MET A 7 29.54 -9.10 6.63
N GLY A 8 29.94 -8.24 5.68
CA GLY A 8 29.46 -6.85 5.62
C GLY A 8 27.94 -6.77 5.37
N ILE A 9 27.46 -7.54 4.42
CA ILE A 9 26.02 -7.63 4.11
C ILE A 9 25.23 -8.15 5.32
N LEU A 10 25.70 -9.25 5.92
CA LEU A 10 25.05 -9.84 7.09
C LEU A 10 25.02 -8.87 8.28
N ALA A 11 26.14 -8.15 8.53
CA ALA A 11 26.19 -7.15 9.59
C ALA A 11 25.16 -6.02 9.38
N ALA A 12 24.98 -5.53 8.16
CA ALA A 12 23.95 -4.54 7.84
C ALA A 12 22.54 -5.05 8.08
N PHE A 13 22.23 -6.28 7.62
CA PHE A 13 20.94 -6.92 7.88
C PHE A 13 20.65 -7.11 9.37
N MET A 14 21.62 -7.62 10.11
CA MET A 14 21.47 -7.86 11.56
C MET A 14 21.30 -6.53 12.31
N LEU A 15 22.02 -5.48 11.94
CA LEU A 15 21.86 -4.15 12.51
C LEU A 15 20.44 -3.61 12.26
N TYR A 16 19.93 -3.73 11.02
CA TYR A 16 18.60 -3.32 10.66
C TYR A 16 17.54 -4.09 11.45
N LEU A 17 17.61 -5.42 11.46
CA LEU A 17 16.65 -6.27 12.17
C LEU A 17 16.68 -6.01 13.68
N ALA A 18 17.86 -5.87 14.28
CA ALA A 18 18.00 -5.56 15.70
C ALA A 18 17.36 -4.19 16.05
N ALA A 19 17.55 -3.18 15.21
CA ALA A 19 16.91 -1.88 15.40
C ALA A 19 15.38 -1.97 15.32
N MET A 20 14.84 -2.65 14.29
CA MET A 20 13.39 -2.82 14.13
C MET A 20 12.78 -3.63 15.27
N MET A 21 13.42 -4.71 15.69
CA MET A 21 12.99 -5.53 16.82
C MET A 21 13.04 -4.76 18.13
N GLY A 22 14.10 -3.97 18.37
CA GLY A 22 14.22 -3.13 19.56
C GLY A 22 13.07 -2.14 19.69
N ILE A 23 12.70 -1.47 18.59
CA ILE A 23 11.56 -0.55 18.53
C ILE A 23 10.24 -1.31 18.76
N GLY A 24 10.06 -2.45 18.10
CA GLY A 24 8.87 -3.29 18.25
C GLY A 24 8.65 -3.70 19.71
N ILE A 25 9.68 -4.22 20.38
CA ILE A 25 9.63 -4.62 21.79
C ILE A 25 9.35 -3.43 22.72
N TYR A 26 9.99 -2.28 22.46
CA TYR A 26 9.79 -1.06 23.27
C TYR A 26 8.33 -0.61 23.28
N TYR A 27 7.71 -0.53 22.09
CA TYR A 27 6.30 -0.11 21.98
C TYR A 27 5.33 -1.19 22.43
N SER A 28 5.59 -2.48 22.16
CA SER A 28 4.75 -3.62 22.57
C SER A 28 4.51 -3.64 24.09
N ARG A 29 5.53 -3.38 24.88
CA ARG A 29 5.43 -3.34 26.36
C ARG A 29 4.54 -2.23 26.90
N ARG A 30 4.24 -1.20 26.10
CA ARG A 30 3.44 -0.03 26.49
C ARG A 30 1.99 -0.11 26.07
N GLN A 31 1.63 -1.06 25.20
CA GLN A 31 0.27 -1.20 24.70
C GLN A 31 -0.59 -2.02 25.67
N LYS A 32 -1.63 -1.39 26.22
CA LYS A 32 -2.56 -2.02 27.18
C LYS A 32 -4.00 -2.02 26.68
N LYS A 33 -4.34 -1.18 25.69
CA LYS A 33 -5.70 -0.98 25.19
C LYS A 33 -5.77 -1.29 23.69
N LEU A 34 -6.92 -1.75 23.23
CA LEU A 34 -7.17 -2.01 21.82
C LEU A 34 -7.02 -0.74 20.95
N SER A 35 -7.46 0.42 21.45
CA SER A 35 -7.29 1.70 20.76
C SER A 35 -5.81 2.03 20.48
N GLN A 36 -4.91 1.68 21.42
CA GLN A 36 -3.47 1.83 21.23
C GLN A 36 -2.92 0.87 20.20
N PHE A 37 -3.43 -0.37 20.20
CA PHE A 37 -3.03 -1.41 19.27
C PHE A 37 -3.49 -1.12 17.84
N ILE A 38 -4.70 -0.59 17.65
CA ILE A 38 -5.32 -0.36 16.32
C ILE A 38 -4.99 1.03 15.75
N LEU A 39 -4.94 2.09 16.58
CA LEU A 39 -4.89 3.49 16.11
C LEU A 39 -3.88 4.38 16.87
N GLY A 40 -3.09 3.81 17.79
CA GLY A 40 -2.09 4.56 18.56
C GLY A 40 -2.64 5.72 19.39
N ASP A 41 -3.91 5.62 19.83
CA ASP A 41 -4.63 6.69 20.56
C ASP A 41 -4.63 8.06 19.85
N ARG A 42 -4.51 8.07 18.51
CA ARG A 42 -4.44 9.29 17.68
C ARG A 42 -3.31 10.25 18.10
N LYS A 43 -2.11 9.73 18.33
CA LYS A 43 -0.95 10.51 18.83
C LYS A 43 0.16 10.71 17.81
N LEU A 44 -0.08 10.41 16.52
CA LEU A 44 0.95 10.57 15.51
C LEU A 44 1.20 12.05 15.19
N GLY A 45 2.46 12.44 15.15
CA GLY A 45 2.88 13.73 14.59
C GLY A 45 2.92 13.72 13.07
N PRO A 46 3.04 14.90 12.41
CA PRO A 46 2.90 15.03 10.96
C PRO A 46 3.93 14.24 10.15
N TRP A 47 5.18 14.19 10.59
CA TRP A 47 6.24 13.43 9.92
C TRP A 47 5.98 11.92 9.97
N VAL A 48 5.64 11.40 11.15
CA VAL A 48 5.36 9.97 11.31
C VAL A 48 4.10 9.58 10.56
N THR A 49 3.06 10.42 10.59
CA THR A 49 1.81 10.19 9.84
C THR A 49 2.08 10.07 8.34
N SER A 50 2.84 11.01 7.76
CA SER A 50 3.16 11.01 6.34
C SER A 50 4.02 9.82 5.96
N MET A 51 5.15 9.66 6.64
CA MET A 51 6.10 8.59 6.31
C MET A 51 5.51 7.20 6.55
N SER A 52 4.68 7.02 7.59
CA SER A 52 3.99 5.77 7.82
C SER A 52 2.91 5.50 6.77
N ALA A 53 2.18 6.51 6.30
CA ALA A 53 1.23 6.36 5.22
C ALA A 53 1.92 5.89 3.93
N GLU A 54 2.97 6.59 3.52
CA GLU A 54 3.67 6.29 2.27
C GLU A 54 4.51 5.00 2.35
N ALA A 55 5.21 4.74 3.46
CA ALA A 55 5.96 3.50 3.64
C ALA A 55 5.05 2.26 3.74
N SER A 56 3.82 2.42 4.26
CA SER A 56 2.85 1.32 4.28
C SER A 56 2.21 1.03 2.92
N ASP A 57 2.25 1.98 2.01
CA ASP A 57 1.80 1.86 0.63
C ASP A 57 2.90 1.32 -0.29
N MET A 58 4.09 1.92 -0.20
CA MET A 58 5.22 1.66 -1.08
C MET A 58 5.97 0.40 -0.67
N SER A 59 5.37 -0.76 -0.93
CA SER A 59 5.92 -2.09 -0.64
C SER A 59 7.06 -2.49 -1.57
N GLY A 60 7.37 -3.77 -1.63
CA GLY A 60 8.30 -4.32 -2.64
C GLY A 60 7.94 -3.96 -4.08
N TRP A 61 6.68 -3.58 -4.37
CA TRP A 61 6.31 -3.14 -5.70
C TRP A 61 7.02 -1.86 -6.14
N MET A 62 7.27 -0.91 -5.24
CA MET A 62 7.96 0.34 -5.59
C MET A 62 9.45 0.13 -5.90
N LEU A 63 10.12 -0.76 -5.15
CA LEU A 63 11.57 -1.01 -5.34
C LEU A 63 11.87 -2.14 -6.33
N MET A 64 10.87 -2.97 -6.66
CA MET A 64 11.04 -4.14 -7.53
C MET A 64 10.02 -4.13 -8.68
N GLY A 65 8.72 -4.08 -8.40
CA GLY A 65 7.65 -4.16 -9.38
C GLY A 65 7.66 -3.01 -10.39
N LEU A 66 7.62 -1.76 -9.94
CA LEU A 66 7.64 -0.58 -10.81
C LEU A 66 8.96 -0.43 -11.58
N PRO A 67 10.15 -0.61 -10.96
CA PRO A 67 11.40 -0.65 -11.71
C PRO A 67 11.43 -1.77 -12.75
N GLY A 68 10.95 -2.97 -12.41
CA GLY A 68 10.84 -4.09 -13.37
C GLY A 68 9.89 -3.78 -14.53
N PHE A 69 8.76 -3.16 -14.23
CA PHE A 69 7.82 -2.70 -15.27
C PHE A 69 8.45 -1.63 -16.17
N ALA A 70 9.17 -0.65 -15.61
CA ALA A 70 9.87 0.37 -16.38
C ALA A 70 11.07 -0.20 -17.16
N TYR A 71 11.75 -1.23 -16.65
CA TYR A 71 12.82 -1.95 -17.35
C TYR A 71 12.33 -2.60 -18.64
N LEU A 72 11.11 -3.14 -18.63
CA LEU A 72 10.50 -3.81 -19.79
C LEU A 72 9.81 -2.82 -20.75
N ASN A 73 9.17 -1.77 -20.22
CA ASN A 73 8.27 -0.89 -20.97
C ASN A 73 8.79 0.55 -21.17
N GLY A 74 9.94 0.88 -20.63
CA GLY A 74 10.55 2.22 -20.79
C GLY A 74 9.73 3.35 -20.17
N LEU A 75 9.74 4.50 -20.83
CA LEU A 75 9.12 5.75 -20.33
C LEU A 75 7.60 5.69 -20.19
N SER A 76 6.91 4.78 -20.85
CA SER A 76 5.44 4.62 -20.71
C SER A 76 5.04 4.25 -19.26
N ALA A 77 5.94 3.61 -18.50
CA ALA A 77 5.74 3.31 -17.07
C ALA A 77 5.54 4.58 -16.20
N PHE A 78 5.98 5.75 -16.68
CA PHE A 78 5.76 7.03 -16.01
C PHE A 78 4.28 7.33 -15.77
N TRP A 79 3.37 6.92 -16.67
CA TRP A 79 1.94 7.16 -16.51
C TRP A 79 1.36 6.53 -15.25
N THR A 80 1.85 5.35 -14.88
CA THR A 80 1.46 4.71 -13.59
C THR A 80 1.97 5.52 -12.41
N GLY A 81 3.25 5.92 -12.42
CA GLY A 81 3.81 6.79 -11.38
C GLY A 81 3.08 8.13 -11.28
N PHE A 82 2.78 8.76 -12.41
CA PHE A 82 2.05 10.04 -12.44
C PHE A 82 0.62 9.91 -11.89
N GLY A 83 -0.10 8.85 -12.29
CA GLY A 83 -1.44 8.56 -11.74
C GLY A 83 -1.42 8.43 -10.21
N LEU A 84 -0.42 7.71 -9.67
CA LEU A 84 -0.24 7.55 -8.24
C LEU A 84 0.13 8.86 -7.53
N ILE A 85 0.99 9.69 -8.10
CA ILE A 85 1.34 11.01 -7.54
C ILE A 85 0.09 11.89 -7.41
N VAL A 86 -0.71 11.97 -8.48
CA VAL A 86 -1.97 12.75 -8.50
C VAL A 86 -2.99 12.14 -7.52
N GLY A 87 -3.08 10.82 -7.47
CA GLY A 87 -3.96 10.10 -6.54
C GLY A 87 -3.60 10.34 -5.08
N THR A 88 -2.31 10.28 -4.73
CA THR A 88 -1.82 10.62 -3.39
C THR A 88 -2.19 12.04 -3.02
N TRP A 89 -1.85 13.00 -3.87
CA TRP A 89 -2.22 14.40 -3.63
C TRP A 89 -3.73 14.57 -3.42
N GLY A 90 -4.54 13.98 -4.30
CA GLY A 90 -5.99 14.02 -4.20
C GLY A 90 -6.50 13.41 -2.90
N ASN A 91 -5.99 12.25 -2.50
CA ASN A 91 -6.39 11.58 -1.26
C ASN A 91 -6.03 12.41 -0.01
N TRP A 92 -4.81 12.95 0.05
CA TRP A 92 -4.40 13.82 1.17
C TRP A 92 -5.25 15.09 1.26
N VAL A 93 -5.56 15.73 0.13
CA VAL A 93 -6.32 16.99 0.10
C VAL A 93 -7.81 16.76 0.36
N LEU A 94 -8.40 15.75 -0.29
CA LEU A 94 -9.84 15.53 -0.24
C LEU A 94 -10.25 14.68 0.96
N THR A 95 -9.46 13.66 1.34
CA THR A 95 -9.92 12.68 2.33
C THR A 95 -9.44 12.99 3.73
N SER A 96 -8.17 13.34 3.91
CA SER A 96 -7.49 13.31 5.20
C SER A 96 -8.19 14.13 6.30
N LYS A 97 -8.43 15.43 6.08
CA LYS A 97 -9.00 16.33 7.09
C LYS A 97 -10.44 15.96 7.44
N ARG A 98 -11.27 15.68 6.43
CA ARG A 98 -12.67 15.31 6.67
C ARG A 98 -12.79 13.96 7.35
N LEU A 99 -12.03 12.97 6.93
CA LEU A 99 -12.03 11.64 7.55
C LEU A 99 -11.58 11.71 9.01
N ARG A 100 -10.53 12.49 9.30
CA ARG A 100 -10.03 12.69 10.67
C ARG A 100 -11.11 13.23 11.59
N HIS A 101 -11.80 14.31 11.19
CA HIS A 101 -12.90 14.87 11.96
C HIS A 101 -14.11 13.94 12.03
N TYR A 102 -14.48 13.32 10.90
CA TYR A 102 -15.66 12.48 10.87
C TYR A 102 -15.54 11.26 11.77
N THR A 103 -14.38 10.62 11.82
CA THR A 103 -14.18 9.45 12.69
C THR A 103 -14.29 9.80 14.17
N GLU A 104 -14.01 11.02 14.59
CA GLU A 104 -14.28 11.49 15.95
C GLU A 104 -15.76 11.73 16.19
N VAL A 105 -16.42 12.45 15.26
CA VAL A 105 -17.86 12.76 15.37
C VAL A 105 -18.69 11.47 15.30
N ALA A 106 -18.29 10.51 14.46
CA ALA A 106 -18.91 9.19 14.32
C ALA A 106 -18.44 8.23 15.43
N ASN A 107 -18.79 8.54 16.67
CA ASN A 107 -18.54 7.73 17.86
C ASN A 107 -17.07 7.31 18.08
N ASN A 108 -16.12 8.19 17.75
CA ASN A 108 -14.68 7.94 17.87
C ASN A 108 -14.23 6.62 17.21
N SER A 109 -14.68 6.37 15.99
CA SER A 109 -14.45 5.16 15.23
C SER A 109 -12.97 4.82 15.09
N LEU A 110 -12.61 3.55 15.26
CA LEU A 110 -11.22 3.08 15.26
C LEU A 110 -10.80 2.45 13.92
N THR A 111 -11.74 1.95 13.12
CA THR A 111 -11.51 1.32 11.83
C THR A 111 -12.39 1.97 10.74
N ILE A 112 -12.09 1.73 9.46
CA ILE A 112 -12.94 2.19 8.37
C ILE A 112 -14.32 1.52 8.40
N PRO A 113 -14.45 0.19 8.64
CA PRO A 113 -15.76 -0.43 8.84
C PRO A 113 -16.55 0.16 10.00
N ASP A 114 -15.88 0.44 11.13
CA ASP A 114 -16.47 1.08 12.31
C ASP A 114 -16.98 2.50 11.97
N TYR A 115 -16.17 3.28 11.23
CA TYR A 115 -16.56 4.60 10.73
C TYR A 115 -17.82 4.54 9.85
N LEU A 116 -17.84 3.67 8.86
CA LEU A 116 -18.99 3.55 7.95
C LEU A 116 -20.25 3.10 8.69
N SER A 117 -20.13 2.13 9.60
CA SER A 117 -21.24 1.65 10.42
C SER A 117 -21.81 2.78 11.29
N ASN A 118 -20.98 3.54 11.99
CA ASN A 118 -21.41 4.66 12.83
C ASN A 118 -21.93 5.85 12.01
N ARG A 119 -21.33 6.13 10.84
CA ARG A 119 -21.72 7.21 9.92
C ARG A 119 -23.14 7.04 9.41
N PHE A 120 -23.56 5.79 9.15
CA PHE A 120 -24.84 5.46 8.54
C PHE A 120 -25.81 4.78 9.52
N GLU A 121 -25.55 4.81 10.83
CA GLU A 121 -26.39 4.23 11.88
C GLU A 121 -26.74 2.75 11.61
N ASP A 122 -25.73 1.96 11.20
CA ASP A 122 -25.91 0.52 10.95
C ASP A 122 -26.00 -0.28 12.25
N HIS A 123 -27.19 -0.32 12.83
CA HIS A 123 -27.47 -1.02 14.09
C HIS A 123 -27.28 -2.55 14.01
N LYS A 124 -27.29 -3.12 12.81
CA LYS A 124 -27.10 -4.57 12.59
C LYS A 124 -25.65 -4.97 12.36
N SER A 125 -24.74 -4.03 12.29
CA SER A 125 -23.31 -4.25 12.01
C SER A 125 -23.03 -4.96 10.68
N GLY A 126 -23.96 -4.96 9.75
CA GLY A 126 -23.81 -5.63 8.46
C GLY A 126 -22.76 -4.97 7.58
N LEU A 127 -22.59 -3.62 7.64
CA LEU A 127 -21.48 -2.93 6.97
C LEU A 127 -20.12 -3.40 7.50
N ARG A 128 -20.00 -3.59 8.82
CA ARG A 128 -18.75 -4.12 9.40
C ARG A 128 -18.42 -5.51 8.83
N LEU A 129 -19.42 -6.39 8.73
CA LEU A 129 -19.26 -7.72 8.16
C LEU A 129 -18.76 -7.66 6.71
N ILE A 130 -19.47 -6.95 5.84
CA ILE A 130 -19.14 -6.89 4.40
C ILE A 130 -17.78 -6.21 4.18
N CYS A 131 -17.51 -5.10 4.87
CA CYS A 131 -16.21 -4.44 4.81
C CYS A 131 -15.08 -5.38 5.24
N ALA A 132 -15.26 -6.09 6.37
CA ALA A 132 -14.23 -7.00 6.88
C ALA A 132 -13.97 -8.18 5.92
N LEU A 133 -15.00 -8.72 5.27
CA LEU A 133 -14.83 -9.78 4.27
C LEU A 133 -13.99 -9.32 3.07
N PHE A 134 -14.25 -8.13 2.51
CA PHE A 134 -13.44 -7.58 1.43
C PHE A 134 -12.03 -7.20 1.89
N ILE A 135 -11.87 -6.68 3.12
CA ILE A 135 -10.56 -6.39 3.72
C ILE A 135 -9.72 -7.67 3.83
N ILE A 136 -10.29 -8.75 4.34
CA ILE A 136 -9.61 -10.06 4.46
C ILE A 136 -9.21 -10.56 3.07
N LEU A 137 -10.15 -10.58 2.12
CA LEU A 137 -9.94 -11.09 0.77
C LEU A 137 -8.77 -10.38 0.08
N PHE A 138 -8.84 -9.05 0.00
CA PHE A 138 -7.84 -8.29 -0.75
C PHE A 138 -6.51 -8.15 -0.02
N PHE A 139 -6.48 -8.15 1.33
CA PHE A 139 -5.20 -8.17 2.03
C PHE A 139 -4.50 -9.53 2.03
N ILE A 140 -5.19 -10.65 1.96
CA ILE A 140 -4.54 -11.94 1.69
C ILE A 140 -3.76 -11.86 0.37
N ILE A 141 -4.40 -11.35 -0.69
CA ILE A 141 -3.78 -11.18 -2.01
C ILE A 141 -2.64 -10.16 -1.94
N TYR A 142 -2.86 -8.99 -1.34
CA TYR A 142 -1.84 -7.94 -1.29
C TYR A 142 -0.63 -8.37 -0.45
N THR A 143 -0.83 -8.96 0.71
CA THR A 143 0.26 -9.46 1.58
C THR A 143 1.07 -10.55 0.88
N SER A 144 0.45 -11.36 0.01
CA SER A 144 1.19 -12.36 -0.77
C SER A 144 2.23 -11.73 -1.68
N SER A 145 1.98 -10.53 -2.24
CA SER A 145 2.98 -9.81 -3.04
C SER A 145 4.22 -9.42 -2.24
N GLY A 146 4.03 -9.06 -0.97
CA GLY A 146 5.14 -8.81 -0.03
C GLY A 146 5.97 -10.08 0.21
N PHE A 147 5.32 -11.23 0.37
CA PHE A 147 6.02 -12.50 0.52
C PHE A 147 6.71 -12.97 -0.77
N VAL A 148 6.12 -12.73 -1.95
CA VAL A 148 6.82 -12.93 -3.24
C VAL A 148 8.07 -12.06 -3.32
N SER A 149 7.96 -10.79 -2.93
CA SER A 149 9.10 -9.86 -2.89
C SER A 149 10.20 -10.34 -1.95
N ALA A 150 9.84 -10.81 -0.74
CA ALA A 150 10.76 -11.38 0.22
C ALA A 150 11.42 -12.66 -0.32
N GLY A 151 10.64 -13.55 -0.95
CA GLY A 151 11.13 -14.75 -1.59
C GLY A 151 12.16 -14.46 -2.69
N LYS A 152 11.86 -13.50 -3.58
CA LYS A 152 12.80 -13.05 -4.63
C LYS A 152 14.07 -12.41 -4.03
N LEU A 153 13.92 -11.57 -2.99
CA LEU A 153 15.03 -10.94 -2.30
C LEU A 153 15.99 -11.99 -1.70
N PHE A 154 15.50 -12.84 -0.82
CA PHE A 154 16.34 -13.84 -0.15
C PHE A 154 16.85 -14.95 -1.09
N ASN A 155 16.09 -15.32 -2.14
CA ASN A 155 16.59 -16.21 -3.19
C ASN A 155 17.79 -15.59 -3.92
N THR A 156 17.71 -14.30 -4.27
CA THR A 156 18.81 -13.60 -4.98
C THR A 156 20.03 -13.43 -4.07
N ILE A 157 19.84 -13.06 -2.79
CA ILE A 157 20.92 -12.76 -1.84
C ILE A 157 21.60 -14.02 -1.34
N LEU A 158 20.82 -15.04 -0.97
CA LEU A 158 21.34 -16.24 -0.30
C LEU A 158 21.58 -17.42 -1.26
N GLY A 159 21.11 -17.32 -2.50
CA GLY A 159 21.17 -18.42 -3.47
C GLY A 159 20.32 -19.65 -3.08
N LEU A 160 19.40 -19.48 -2.11
CA LEU A 160 18.53 -20.56 -1.63
C LEU A 160 17.39 -20.86 -2.60
N PRO A 161 16.83 -22.07 -2.61
CA PRO A 161 15.59 -22.34 -3.34
C PRO A 161 14.49 -21.36 -2.95
N TYR A 162 13.68 -20.92 -3.94
CA TYR A 162 12.69 -19.86 -3.76
C TYR A 162 11.77 -20.09 -2.55
N PHE A 163 11.23 -21.30 -2.41
CA PHE A 163 10.30 -21.60 -1.32
C PHE A 163 10.95 -21.48 0.07
N THR A 164 12.21 -21.89 0.22
CA THR A 164 12.97 -21.70 1.46
C THR A 164 13.20 -20.21 1.75
N ALA A 165 13.58 -19.45 0.73
CA ALA A 165 13.75 -18.00 0.79
C ALA A 165 12.46 -17.28 1.17
N LEU A 166 11.32 -17.71 0.59
CA LEU A 166 9.98 -17.23 0.91
C LEU A 166 9.64 -17.44 2.39
N LEU A 167 9.89 -18.64 2.93
CA LEU A 167 9.60 -18.95 4.33
C LEU A 167 10.45 -18.13 5.30
N ILE A 168 11.73 -17.91 4.99
CA ILE A 168 12.61 -17.04 5.79
C ILE A 168 12.07 -15.62 5.80
N GLY A 169 11.75 -15.07 4.63
CA GLY A 169 11.22 -13.72 4.51
C GLY A 169 9.88 -13.55 5.20
N ALA A 170 8.96 -14.48 5.02
CA ALA A 170 7.67 -14.51 5.69
C ALA A 170 7.82 -14.59 7.23
N PHE A 171 8.73 -15.43 7.71
CA PHE A 171 9.00 -15.54 9.17
C PHE A 171 9.45 -14.20 9.75
N VAL A 172 10.38 -13.49 9.10
CA VAL A 172 10.86 -12.17 9.55
C VAL A 172 9.72 -11.16 9.64
N VAL A 173 8.89 -11.08 8.60
CA VAL A 173 7.76 -10.14 8.54
C VAL A 173 6.71 -10.47 9.60
N VAL A 174 6.30 -11.73 9.69
CA VAL A 174 5.25 -12.18 10.63
C VAL A 174 5.70 -12.03 12.07
N PHE A 175 6.93 -12.42 12.38
CA PHE A 175 7.48 -12.31 13.73
C PHE A 175 7.54 -10.87 14.22
N TYR A 176 7.99 -9.95 13.36
CA TYR A 176 8.00 -8.53 13.65
C TYR A 176 6.56 -7.97 13.87
N THR A 177 5.63 -8.31 12.97
CA THR A 177 4.24 -7.84 13.05
C THR A 177 3.53 -8.35 14.31
N PHE A 178 3.79 -9.59 14.69
CA PHE A 178 3.22 -10.22 15.88
C PHE A 178 3.59 -9.51 17.19
N LEU A 179 4.80 -8.95 17.26
CA LEU A 179 5.28 -8.21 18.44
C LEU A 179 4.75 -6.79 18.49
N GLY A 180 4.55 -6.16 17.32
CA GLY A 180 4.17 -4.77 17.22
C GLY A 180 2.67 -4.51 17.38
N GLY A 181 2.30 -3.25 17.33
CA GLY A 181 0.95 -2.72 17.16
C GLY A 181 1.10 -1.39 16.44
N PHE A 182 0.03 -0.65 16.23
CA PHE A 182 0.01 0.52 15.35
C PHE A 182 1.13 1.54 15.63
N SER A 183 1.39 1.88 16.90
CA SER A 183 2.45 2.84 17.24
C SER A 183 3.86 2.32 16.93
N ALA A 184 4.11 1.02 17.14
CA ALA A 184 5.38 0.39 16.77
C ALA A 184 5.56 0.40 15.26
N VAL A 185 4.55 -0.07 14.51
CA VAL A 185 4.54 -0.10 13.06
C VAL A 185 4.74 1.32 12.50
N SER A 186 3.98 2.33 12.96
CA SER A 186 4.12 3.69 12.45
C SER A 186 5.50 4.31 12.70
N MET A 187 6.15 3.99 13.83
CA MET A 187 7.50 4.50 14.11
C MET A 187 8.58 3.79 13.30
N THR A 188 8.44 2.48 13.09
CA THR A 188 9.36 1.76 12.22
C THR A 188 9.13 2.13 10.75
N ASP A 189 7.89 2.37 10.31
CA ASP A 189 7.58 2.87 8.97
C ASP A 189 8.31 4.18 8.67
N PHE A 190 8.42 5.09 9.67
CA PHE A 190 9.17 6.33 9.51
C PHE A 190 10.64 6.08 9.15
N ILE A 191 11.30 5.15 9.84
CA ILE A 191 12.70 4.78 9.56
C ILE A 191 12.80 4.05 8.24
N GLN A 192 11.93 3.10 8.00
CA GLN A 192 11.87 2.28 6.79
C GLN A 192 11.62 3.14 5.55
N GLY A 193 10.65 4.05 5.60
CA GLY A 193 10.38 5.00 4.52
C GLY A 193 11.56 5.94 4.24
N THR A 194 12.30 6.32 5.28
CA THR A 194 13.53 7.12 5.12
C THR A 194 14.62 6.31 4.40
N MET A 195 14.82 5.04 4.77
CA MET A 195 15.78 4.16 4.09
C MET A 195 15.39 3.94 2.62
N MET A 196 14.11 3.68 2.35
CA MET A 196 13.59 3.51 0.99
C MET A 196 13.85 4.74 0.13
N PHE A 197 13.58 5.93 0.66
CA PHE A 197 13.77 7.20 -0.05
C PHE A 197 15.22 7.42 -0.50
N PHE A 198 16.17 7.22 0.38
CA PHE A 198 17.59 7.40 0.01
C PHE A 198 18.08 6.34 -0.96
N THR A 199 17.66 5.10 -0.81
CA THR A 199 18.13 4.00 -1.67
C THR A 199 17.53 4.04 -3.08
N VAL A 200 16.25 4.44 -3.22
CA VAL A 200 15.63 4.58 -4.54
C VAL A 200 16.28 5.67 -5.38
N ILE A 201 16.77 6.74 -4.73
CA ILE A 201 17.52 7.83 -5.40
C ILE A 201 18.96 7.39 -5.70
N TYR A 202 19.62 6.75 -4.73
CA TYR A 202 21.03 6.38 -4.83
C TYR A 202 21.32 5.46 -6.02
N ILE A 203 20.53 4.41 -6.22
CA ILE A 203 20.80 3.37 -7.23
C ILE A 203 20.89 3.92 -8.67
N PRO A 204 19.88 4.63 -9.21
CA PRO A 204 19.96 5.11 -10.59
C PRO A 204 20.99 6.23 -10.75
N VAL A 205 21.22 7.04 -9.72
CA VAL A 205 22.26 8.08 -9.74
C VAL A 205 23.66 7.45 -9.79
N ALA A 206 23.95 6.49 -8.92
CA ALA A 206 25.22 5.78 -8.90
C ALA A 206 25.49 5.04 -10.22
N ALA A 207 24.50 4.33 -10.76
CA ALA A 207 24.63 3.65 -12.04
C ALA A 207 24.89 4.61 -13.21
N THR A 208 24.20 5.76 -13.24
CA THR A 208 24.41 6.79 -14.26
C THR A 208 25.84 7.36 -14.19
N ILE A 209 26.38 7.57 -12.98
CA ILE A 209 27.77 8.02 -12.80
C ILE A 209 28.75 6.97 -13.32
N VAL A 210 28.54 5.69 -13.00
CA VAL A 210 29.40 4.58 -13.45
C VAL A 210 29.37 4.45 -14.99
N LEU A 211 28.23 4.71 -15.62
CA LEU A 211 28.09 4.71 -17.09
C LEU A 211 28.73 5.94 -17.76
N GLY A 212 29.31 6.87 -16.99
CA GLY A 212 29.93 8.08 -17.53
C GLY A 212 29.03 9.30 -17.66
N GLY A 213 27.85 9.26 -17.07
CA GLY A 213 26.88 10.36 -17.05
C GLY A 213 25.62 10.12 -17.90
N PRO A 214 24.69 11.09 -17.92
CA PRO A 214 23.39 10.93 -18.60
C PRO A 214 23.49 10.66 -20.11
N ALA A 215 24.40 11.34 -20.82
CA ALA A 215 24.54 11.18 -22.27
C ALA A 215 25.05 9.78 -22.68
N PRO A 216 26.12 9.21 -22.07
CA PRO A 216 26.51 7.82 -22.29
C PRO A 216 25.43 6.82 -21.91
N THR A 217 24.70 7.04 -20.81
CA THR A 217 23.58 6.19 -20.40
C THR A 217 22.50 6.14 -21.47
N MET A 218 22.11 7.27 -22.03
CA MET A 218 21.13 7.32 -23.11
C MET A 218 21.65 6.70 -24.40
N ALA A 219 22.94 6.87 -24.71
CA ALA A 219 23.56 6.27 -25.88
C ALA A 219 23.59 4.74 -25.82
N SER A 220 23.81 4.14 -24.65
CA SER A 220 23.82 2.67 -24.47
C SER A 220 22.41 2.04 -24.70
N LEU A 221 21.35 2.82 -24.58
CA LEU A 221 19.97 2.38 -24.83
C LEU A 221 19.51 2.59 -26.28
N ALA A 222 20.35 3.08 -27.18
CA ALA A 222 19.97 3.41 -28.56
C ALA A 222 19.40 2.20 -29.34
N GLY A 223 19.72 0.96 -28.93
CA GLY A 223 19.18 -0.27 -29.51
C GLY A 223 17.78 -0.67 -29.06
N GLU A 224 17.21 -0.06 -28.03
CA GLU A 224 15.90 -0.45 -27.45
C GLU A 224 14.68 0.00 -28.28
N GLY A 225 14.93 0.80 -29.33
CA GLY A 225 13.85 1.29 -30.19
C GLY A 225 13.15 2.55 -29.66
N LYS A 226 12.38 3.21 -30.54
CA LYS A 226 11.75 4.50 -30.23
C LYS A 226 10.68 4.42 -29.14
N ASP A 227 9.94 3.32 -29.08
CA ASP A 227 8.85 3.12 -28.12
C ASP A 227 9.33 3.09 -26.67
N PHE A 228 10.54 2.59 -26.42
CA PHE A 228 11.13 2.58 -25.09
C PHE A 228 11.33 4.01 -24.52
N PHE A 229 11.62 4.97 -25.38
CA PHE A 229 11.83 6.37 -25.03
C PHE A 229 10.57 7.24 -25.17
N SER A 230 9.42 6.63 -25.45
CA SER A 230 8.19 7.35 -25.67
C SER A 230 7.23 7.22 -24.48
N PHE A 231 6.65 8.33 -24.06
CA PHE A 231 5.48 8.32 -23.18
C PHE A 231 4.24 7.79 -23.90
N PHE A 232 4.24 7.82 -25.22
CA PHE A 232 3.16 7.41 -26.13
C PHE A 232 3.71 6.43 -27.16
N PRO A 233 3.91 5.15 -26.81
CA PRO A 233 4.46 4.15 -27.73
C PRO A 233 3.63 4.05 -29.03
N GLU A 234 4.29 4.21 -30.18
CA GLU A 234 3.63 4.19 -31.49
C GLU A 234 3.07 2.80 -31.83
N SER A 235 3.70 1.74 -31.31
CA SER A 235 3.25 0.35 -31.45
C SER A 235 1.87 0.10 -30.86
N LEU A 236 1.44 0.92 -29.90
CA LEU A 236 0.12 0.84 -29.23
C LEU A 236 -0.94 1.73 -29.88
N GLY A 237 -0.86 2.13 -31.12
CA GLY A 237 -1.73 3.11 -31.75
C GLY A 237 -3.23 3.07 -31.40
N GLY A 238 -3.91 4.21 -31.54
CA GLY A 238 -5.36 4.32 -31.39
C GLY A 238 -5.91 4.02 -30.01
N MET A 239 -6.93 3.14 -29.96
CA MET A 239 -7.65 2.81 -28.71
C MET A 239 -6.75 2.13 -27.68
N SER A 240 -5.78 1.30 -28.10
CA SER A 240 -4.88 0.61 -27.17
C SER A 240 -4.01 1.58 -26.38
N LEU A 241 -3.55 2.66 -27.00
CA LEU A 241 -2.81 3.72 -26.31
C LEU A 241 -3.67 4.44 -25.27
N ILE A 242 -4.92 4.75 -25.62
CA ILE A 242 -5.87 5.39 -24.68
C ILE A 242 -6.12 4.46 -23.50
N ILE A 243 -6.35 3.18 -23.74
CA ILE A 243 -6.60 2.19 -22.67
C ILE A 243 -5.36 2.07 -21.75
N MET A 244 -4.16 2.04 -22.32
CA MET A 244 -2.92 2.01 -21.52
C MET A 244 -2.79 3.23 -20.62
N ILE A 245 -3.02 4.43 -21.16
CA ILE A 245 -2.93 5.69 -20.38
C ILE A 245 -4.00 5.72 -19.28
N LEU A 246 -5.26 5.44 -19.64
CA LEU A 246 -6.35 5.40 -18.66
C LEU A 246 -6.11 4.37 -17.56
N SER A 247 -5.66 3.16 -17.93
CA SER A 247 -5.35 2.10 -16.97
C SER A 247 -4.22 2.52 -16.03
N SER A 248 -3.18 3.14 -16.55
CA SER A 248 -2.04 3.63 -15.75
C SER A 248 -2.44 4.78 -14.82
N LEU A 249 -3.17 5.77 -15.31
CA LEU A 249 -3.68 6.88 -14.50
C LEU A 249 -4.71 6.41 -13.45
N GLY A 250 -5.47 5.38 -13.80
CA GLY A 250 -6.49 4.78 -12.94
C GLY A 250 -5.95 4.27 -11.60
N TRP A 251 -4.65 3.94 -11.51
CA TRP A 251 -4.02 3.56 -10.24
C TRP A 251 -4.22 4.59 -9.14
N GLY A 252 -4.24 5.88 -9.50
CA GLY A 252 -4.45 6.97 -8.54
C GLY A 252 -5.79 6.91 -7.81
N LEU A 253 -6.85 6.36 -8.43
CA LEU A 253 -8.16 6.18 -7.80
C LEU A 253 -8.12 5.23 -6.59
N GLY A 254 -7.15 4.32 -6.59
CA GLY A 254 -6.99 3.33 -5.53
C GLY A 254 -6.72 3.93 -4.15
N TYR A 255 -6.04 5.07 -4.08
CA TYR A 255 -5.69 5.73 -2.82
C TYR A 255 -6.89 6.02 -1.92
N PHE A 256 -8.02 6.39 -2.49
CA PHE A 256 -9.23 6.74 -1.74
C PHE A 256 -9.85 5.56 -1.00
N GLY A 257 -9.46 4.33 -1.36
CA GLY A 257 -10.02 3.12 -0.80
C GLY A 257 -9.07 2.27 0.04
N GLN A 258 -7.81 2.65 0.26
CA GLN A 258 -6.81 1.83 0.96
C GLN A 258 -6.93 1.93 2.49
N PRO A 259 -7.45 0.92 3.21
CA PRO A 259 -7.69 1.05 4.64
C PRO A 259 -6.43 1.30 5.45
N HIS A 260 -5.29 0.71 5.05
CA HIS A 260 -4.00 0.87 5.72
C HIS A 260 -3.42 2.29 5.57
N ILE A 261 -3.74 3.02 4.51
CA ILE A 261 -3.39 4.43 4.34
C ILE A 261 -4.37 5.32 5.12
N LEU A 262 -5.67 5.10 4.94
CA LEU A 262 -6.72 5.92 5.55
C LEU A 262 -6.65 5.94 7.07
N VAL A 263 -6.26 4.83 7.71
CA VAL A 263 -6.08 4.77 9.16
C VAL A 263 -5.00 5.73 9.67
N ARG A 264 -3.99 6.09 8.86
CA ARG A 264 -2.96 7.07 9.24
C ARG A 264 -3.56 8.48 9.35
N PHE A 265 -4.48 8.84 8.46
CA PHE A 265 -5.22 10.10 8.56
C PHE A 265 -6.04 10.17 9.85
N MET A 266 -6.67 9.04 10.22
CA MET A 266 -7.44 8.94 11.46
C MET A 266 -6.55 9.07 12.72
N ALA A 267 -5.27 8.69 12.63
CA ALA A 267 -4.34 8.59 13.76
C ALA A 267 -3.56 9.87 14.07
N ILE A 268 -3.62 10.90 13.23
CA ILE A 268 -2.90 12.15 13.48
C ILE A 268 -3.43 12.85 14.73
N SER A 269 -2.52 13.40 15.55
CA SER A 269 -2.85 14.07 16.80
C SER A 269 -3.62 15.39 16.57
N ASN A 270 -3.15 16.21 15.63
CA ASN A 270 -3.74 17.50 15.33
C ASN A 270 -4.15 17.61 13.87
N PRO A 271 -5.45 17.73 13.55
CA PRO A 271 -5.92 17.88 12.17
C PRO A 271 -5.32 19.07 11.40
N LYS A 272 -4.91 20.14 12.10
CA LYS A 272 -4.28 21.32 11.48
C LYS A 272 -2.91 21.01 10.87
N GLU A 273 -2.22 19.97 11.35
CA GLU A 273 -0.92 19.53 10.84
C GLU A 273 -1.04 18.69 9.55
N LEU A 274 -2.25 18.31 9.13
CA LEU A 274 -2.46 17.55 7.90
C LEU A 274 -1.95 18.28 6.65
N LYS A 275 -1.97 19.61 6.61
CA LYS A 275 -1.37 20.39 5.51
C LYS A 275 0.14 20.13 5.38
N LYS A 276 0.86 20.10 6.52
CA LYS A 276 2.29 19.77 6.56
C LYS A 276 2.51 18.31 6.16
N SER A 277 1.67 17.41 6.67
CA SER A 277 1.73 15.99 6.30
C SER A 277 1.53 15.78 4.80
N THR A 278 0.58 16.47 4.17
CA THR A 278 0.36 16.42 2.72
C THR A 278 1.61 16.84 1.95
N GLN A 279 2.27 17.92 2.34
CA GLN A 279 3.49 18.38 1.67
C GLN A 279 4.61 17.34 1.74
N ILE A 280 4.82 16.74 2.92
CA ILE A 280 5.84 15.71 3.14
C ILE A 280 5.52 14.48 2.28
N ALA A 281 4.29 13.96 2.35
CA ALA A 281 3.85 12.77 1.64
C ALA A 281 3.97 12.93 0.12
N VAL A 282 3.41 14.00 -0.44
CA VAL A 282 3.41 14.25 -1.89
C VAL A 282 4.82 14.46 -2.42
N SER A 283 5.70 15.18 -1.68
CA SER A 283 7.10 15.37 -2.09
C SER A 283 7.86 14.04 -2.07
N TRP A 284 7.61 13.21 -1.05
CA TRP A 284 8.23 11.90 -0.93
C TRP A 284 7.80 10.98 -2.09
N VAL A 285 6.48 10.92 -2.38
CA VAL A 285 5.94 10.06 -3.47
C VAL A 285 6.44 10.54 -4.83
N LEU A 286 6.41 11.84 -5.09
CA LEU A 286 6.89 12.43 -6.35
C LEU A 286 8.33 12.00 -6.65
N LEU A 287 9.23 12.16 -5.69
CA LEU A 287 10.63 11.80 -5.87
C LEU A 287 10.81 10.28 -5.94
N SER A 288 10.21 9.53 -5.03
CA SER A 288 10.38 8.07 -4.96
C SER A 288 9.89 7.37 -6.22
N LEU A 289 8.71 7.71 -6.74
CA LEU A 289 8.18 7.08 -7.97
C LEU A 289 8.94 7.51 -9.23
N THR A 290 9.38 8.77 -9.30
CA THR A 290 10.23 9.22 -10.41
C THR A 290 11.53 8.43 -10.46
N PHE A 291 12.20 8.28 -9.33
CA PHE A 291 13.44 7.51 -9.27
C PHE A 291 13.24 6.00 -9.40
N ALA A 292 12.08 5.46 -8.97
CA ALA A 292 11.74 4.05 -9.19
C ALA A 292 11.62 3.72 -10.69
N VAL A 293 10.99 4.60 -11.49
CA VAL A 293 10.97 4.46 -12.95
C VAL A 293 12.39 4.60 -13.52
N ALA A 294 13.18 5.57 -13.04
CA ALA A 294 14.55 5.75 -13.47
C ALA A 294 15.43 4.52 -13.20
N ILE A 295 15.22 3.78 -12.09
CA ILE A 295 15.93 2.51 -11.82
C ILE A 295 15.73 1.53 -12.96
N GLY A 296 14.49 1.36 -13.44
CA GLY A 296 14.21 0.43 -14.55
C GLY A 296 14.94 0.83 -15.84
N ILE A 297 14.83 2.11 -16.22
CA ILE A 297 15.43 2.64 -17.44
C ILE A 297 16.96 2.57 -17.38
N VAL A 298 17.55 3.09 -16.29
CA VAL A 298 19.02 3.07 -16.11
C VAL A 298 19.54 1.63 -15.92
N GLY A 299 18.77 0.77 -15.26
CA GLY A 299 19.07 -0.64 -15.08
C GLY A 299 19.19 -1.38 -16.42
N LYS A 300 18.34 -1.03 -17.39
CA LYS A 300 18.41 -1.56 -18.75
C LYS A 300 19.74 -1.19 -19.46
N ALA A 301 20.24 0.02 -19.22
CA ALA A 301 21.55 0.47 -19.71
C ALA A 301 22.72 -0.17 -18.98
N TYR A 302 22.57 -0.41 -17.68
CA TYR A 302 23.66 -0.79 -16.79
C TYR A 302 23.95 -2.30 -16.79
N LEU A 303 22.91 -3.13 -16.88
CA LEU A 303 23.08 -4.58 -16.74
C LEU A 303 23.59 -5.19 -18.06
N PRO A 304 24.65 -6.03 -17.99
CA PRO A 304 25.27 -6.61 -19.19
C PRO A 304 24.41 -7.69 -19.85
N MET A 305 23.50 -8.30 -19.11
CA MET A 305 22.57 -9.31 -19.60
C MET A 305 21.12 -8.87 -19.37
N PRO A 306 20.24 -9.02 -20.37
CA PRO A 306 18.86 -8.62 -20.24
C PRO A 306 18.12 -9.49 -19.22
N LEU A 307 17.25 -8.84 -18.43
CA LEU A 307 16.32 -9.50 -17.53
C LEU A 307 14.99 -9.67 -18.26
N GLU A 308 14.46 -10.88 -18.21
CA GLU A 308 13.21 -11.23 -18.89
C GLU A 308 12.08 -11.51 -17.90
N ASN A 309 10.86 -11.21 -18.29
CA ASN A 309 9.65 -11.54 -17.55
C ASN A 309 9.72 -11.13 -16.07
N ALA A 310 9.31 -12.00 -15.16
CA ALA A 310 9.31 -11.76 -13.72
C ALA A 310 10.69 -11.50 -13.10
N ASN A 311 11.79 -11.82 -13.81
CA ASN A 311 13.14 -11.53 -13.36
C ASN A 311 13.48 -10.04 -13.50
N ALA A 312 12.81 -9.28 -14.37
CA ALA A 312 12.99 -7.82 -14.45
C ALA A 312 12.72 -7.12 -13.09
N GLU A 313 11.87 -7.67 -12.25
CA GLU A 313 11.59 -7.15 -10.91
C GLU A 313 12.80 -7.27 -9.95
N ARG A 314 13.88 -7.97 -10.33
CA ARG A 314 15.14 -8.07 -9.57
C ARG A 314 16.15 -6.98 -9.91
N VAL A 315 15.87 -6.12 -10.89
CA VAL A 315 16.80 -5.10 -11.39
C VAL A 315 17.43 -4.28 -10.27
N PHE A 316 16.64 -3.79 -9.32
CA PHE A 316 17.13 -3.02 -8.17
C PHE A 316 18.11 -3.80 -7.29
N ILE A 317 17.80 -5.06 -6.99
CA ILE A 317 18.61 -5.92 -6.12
C ILE A 317 19.97 -6.21 -6.77
N ILE A 318 19.96 -6.52 -8.07
CA ILE A 318 21.20 -6.84 -8.84
C ILE A 318 22.06 -5.60 -9.00
N MET A 319 21.48 -4.44 -9.33
CA MET A 319 22.21 -3.18 -9.41
C MET A 319 22.88 -2.83 -8.07
N ALA A 320 22.19 -3.01 -6.95
CA ALA A 320 22.73 -2.72 -5.63
C ALA A 320 24.02 -3.53 -5.33
N GLU A 321 24.07 -4.79 -5.75
CA GLU A 321 25.21 -5.67 -5.54
C GLU A 321 26.48 -5.19 -6.26
N THR A 322 26.31 -4.65 -7.46
CA THR A 322 27.44 -4.24 -8.31
C THR A 322 27.87 -2.80 -8.12
N LEU A 323 26.98 -1.94 -7.58
CA LEU A 323 27.22 -0.50 -7.42
C LEU A 323 27.80 -0.11 -6.06
N SER A 324 27.78 -1.01 -5.07
CA SER A 324 28.05 -0.64 -3.69
C SER A 324 29.00 -1.61 -2.98
N PRO A 325 29.81 -1.14 -2.01
CA PRO A 325 30.59 -2.04 -1.16
C PRO A 325 29.64 -2.86 -0.26
N PRO A 326 30.10 -4.04 0.22
CA PRO A 326 29.23 -5.05 0.85
C PRO A 326 28.32 -4.55 1.95
N PHE A 327 28.80 -3.71 2.86
CA PHE A 327 27.97 -3.17 3.95
C PHE A 327 26.85 -2.24 3.43
N ILE A 328 27.17 -1.38 2.47
CA ILE A 328 26.18 -0.49 1.84
C ILE A 328 25.17 -1.29 1.02
N THR A 329 25.62 -2.31 0.28
CA THR A 329 24.72 -3.26 -0.40
C THR A 329 23.75 -3.90 0.59
N GLY A 330 24.23 -4.34 1.75
CA GLY A 330 23.40 -4.89 2.81
C GLY A 330 22.37 -3.89 3.35
N LEU A 331 22.72 -2.60 3.49
CA LEU A 331 21.77 -1.54 3.87
C LEU A 331 20.72 -1.30 2.78
N ILE A 332 21.11 -1.30 1.49
CA ILE A 332 20.18 -1.14 0.36
C ILE A 332 19.21 -2.32 0.29
N TRP A 333 19.71 -3.54 0.43
CA TRP A 333 18.85 -4.73 0.48
C TRP A 333 17.95 -4.75 1.73
N SER A 334 18.44 -4.22 2.88
CA SER A 334 17.61 -3.99 4.06
C SER A 334 16.50 -2.96 3.78
N ALA A 335 16.69 -2.00 2.88
CA ALA A 335 15.62 -1.09 2.48
C ALA A 335 14.54 -1.80 1.63
N VAL A 336 14.88 -2.82 0.84
CA VAL A 336 13.89 -3.67 0.17
C VAL A 336 13.09 -4.47 1.20
N LEU A 337 13.78 -5.07 2.18
CA LEU A 337 13.11 -5.76 3.29
C LEU A 337 12.25 -4.79 4.12
N ALA A 338 12.71 -3.56 4.32
CA ALA A 338 11.97 -2.50 5.00
C ALA A 338 10.67 -2.16 4.28
N ALA A 339 10.69 -2.04 2.95
CA ALA A 339 9.51 -1.82 2.12
C ALA A 339 8.49 -2.96 2.24
N ILE A 340 8.98 -4.20 2.27
CA ILE A 340 8.14 -5.39 2.45
C ILE A 340 7.52 -5.40 3.86
N MET A 341 8.34 -5.17 4.89
CA MET A 341 7.93 -5.24 6.29
C MET A 341 6.92 -4.14 6.65
N SER A 342 7.15 -2.88 6.24
CA SER A 342 6.26 -1.75 6.54
C SER A 342 4.85 -1.97 5.99
N THR A 343 4.77 -2.42 4.74
CA THR A 343 3.48 -2.66 4.09
C THR A 343 2.79 -3.90 4.64
N ALA A 344 3.48 -5.04 4.69
CA ALA A 344 2.87 -6.28 5.15
C ALA A 344 2.42 -6.18 6.61
N SER A 345 3.21 -5.57 7.50
CA SER A 345 2.80 -5.35 8.89
C SER A 345 1.56 -4.46 9.02
N SER A 346 1.47 -3.43 8.20
CA SER A 346 0.31 -2.53 8.15
C SER A 346 -0.95 -3.23 7.65
N GLN A 347 -0.84 -4.03 6.61
CA GLN A 347 -1.94 -4.82 6.04
C GLN A 347 -2.42 -5.89 7.03
N LEU A 348 -1.49 -6.63 7.64
CA LEU A 348 -1.81 -7.65 8.64
C LEU A 348 -2.46 -7.03 9.89
N LEU A 349 -2.00 -5.84 10.33
CA LEU A 349 -2.57 -5.16 11.48
C LEU A 349 -4.00 -4.66 11.20
N VAL A 350 -4.25 -4.06 10.02
CA VAL A 350 -5.59 -3.62 9.63
C VAL A 350 -6.53 -4.79 9.48
N THR A 351 -6.09 -5.90 8.86
CA THR A 351 -6.89 -7.13 8.73
C THR A 351 -7.21 -7.72 10.11
N ALA A 352 -6.23 -7.79 10.99
CA ALA A 352 -6.40 -8.27 12.35
C ALA A 352 -7.38 -7.41 13.15
N SER A 353 -7.33 -6.08 12.93
CA SER A 353 -8.26 -5.14 13.54
C SER A 353 -9.69 -5.32 13.03
N ALA A 354 -9.86 -5.51 11.72
CA ALA A 354 -11.16 -5.77 11.10
C ALA A 354 -11.75 -7.10 11.61
N VAL A 355 -10.96 -8.15 11.74
CA VAL A 355 -11.44 -9.42 12.29
C VAL A 355 -11.81 -9.30 13.77
N ALA A 356 -10.96 -8.72 14.60
CA ALA A 356 -11.20 -8.64 16.05
C ALA A 356 -12.34 -7.66 16.38
N ARG A 357 -12.31 -6.44 15.80
CA ARG A 357 -13.23 -5.34 16.12
C ARG A 357 -14.53 -5.40 15.34
N ASP A 358 -14.47 -5.76 14.05
CA ASP A 358 -15.60 -5.62 13.15
C ASP A 358 -16.32 -6.95 12.87
N LEU A 359 -15.66 -8.11 13.09
CA LEU A 359 -16.29 -9.43 13.00
C LEU A 359 -16.47 -10.08 14.37
N TYR A 360 -15.38 -10.33 15.10
CA TYR A 360 -15.45 -11.16 16.32
C TYR A 360 -16.29 -10.48 17.40
N GLN A 361 -16.02 -9.23 17.72
CA GLN A 361 -16.70 -8.52 18.78
C GLN A 361 -18.22 -8.38 18.56
N PRO A 362 -18.72 -7.92 17.38
CA PRO A 362 -20.16 -7.74 17.20
C PRO A 362 -20.96 -9.04 17.07
N PHE A 363 -20.37 -10.09 16.47
CA PHE A 363 -21.10 -11.29 16.06
C PHE A 363 -20.88 -12.49 16.97
N PHE A 364 -19.73 -12.61 17.61
CA PHE A 364 -19.38 -13.78 18.43
C PHE A 364 -19.32 -13.47 19.91
N HIS A 365 -18.72 -12.37 20.34
CA HIS A 365 -18.56 -12.04 21.76
C HIS A 365 -18.61 -10.53 22.00
N LYS A 366 -19.82 -9.98 22.14
CA LYS A 366 -20.05 -8.51 22.30
C LYS A 366 -19.29 -7.89 23.47
N ASN A 367 -19.12 -8.64 24.56
CA ASN A 367 -18.42 -8.19 25.77
C ASN A 367 -16.97 -8.72 25.85
N ALA A 368 -16.34 -9.02 24.71
CA ALA A 368 -14.97 -9.49 24.66
C ALA A 368 -14.01 -8.52 25.36
N SER A 369 -13.11 -9.06 26.19
CA SER A 369 -12.12 -8.27 26.89
C SER A 369 -11.05 -7.72 25.93
N GLU A 370 -10.39 -6.62 26.31
CA GLU A 370 -9.26 -6.05 25.56
C GLU A 370 -8.17 -7.09 25.25
N LYS A 371 -7.86 -7.95 26.24
CA LYS A 371 -6.87 -9.04 26.08
C LYS A 371 -7.32 -10.07 25.05
N GLU A 372 -8.59 -10.45 25.07
CA GLU A 372 -9.17 -11.40 24.14
C GLU A 372 -9.11 -10.88 22.71
N LEU A 373 -9.49 -9.61 22.49
CA LEU A 373 -9.43 -8.98 21.17
C LEU A 373 -7.98 -8.88 20.64
N ILE A 374 -7.00 -8.62 21.50
CA ILE A 374 -5.58 -8.64 21.11
C ILE A 374 -5.14 -10.07 20.73
N ILE A 375 -5.58 -11.10 21.45
CA ILE A 375 -5.27 -12.50 21.10
C ILE A 375 -5.88 -12.87 19.75
N ILE A 376 -7.16 -12.54 19.52
CA ILE A 376 -7.84 -12.74 18.23
C ILE A 376 -7.08 -12.05 17.11
N SER A 377 -6.65 -10.80 17.33
CA SER A 377 -5.85 -10.05 16.35
C SER A 377 -4.55 -10.80 16.01
N ARG A 378 -3.83 -11.31 16.99
CA ARG A 378 -2.58 -12.06 16.78
C ARG A 378 -2.80 -13.39 16.04
N VAL A 379 -3.85 -14.12 16.39
CA VAL A 379 -4.23 -15.36 15.67
C VAL A 379 -4.56 -15.04 14.23
N THR A 380 -5.28 -13.95 13.98
CA THR A 380 -5.60 -13.49 12.62
C THR A 380 -4.34 -13.19 11.80
N VAL A 381 -3.35 -12.51 12.39
CA VAL A 381 -2.06 -12.26 11.70
C VAL A 381 -1.45 -13.58 11.22
N LEU A 382 -1.42 -14.62 12.05
CA LEU A 382 -0.86 -15.92 11.65
C LEU A 382 -1.68 -16.58 10.53
N LEU A 383 -3.00 -16.63 10.66
CA LEU A 383 -3.87 -17.26 9.66
C LEU A 383 -3.80 -16.56 8.29
N ILE A 384 -3.87 -15.23 8.27
CA ILE A 384 -3.75 -14.46 7.03
C ILE A 384 -2.37 -14.67 6.40
N SER A 385 -1.32 -14.69 7.21
CA SER A 385 0.04 -14.94 6.70
C SER A 385 0.18 -16.32 6.07
N LEU A 386 -0.40 -17.37 6.66
CA LEU A 386 -0.38 -18.72 6.08
C LEU A 386 -1.10 -18.77 4.73
N CYS A 387 -2.28 -18.14 4.61
CA CYS A 387 -2.98 -18.03 3.34
C CYS A 387 -2.16 -17.25 2.29
N SER A 388 -1.52 -16.15 2.69
CA SER A 388 -0.71 -15.33 1.81
C SER A 388 0.58 -16.03 1.37
N ILE A 389 1.22 -16.85 2.23
CA ILE A 389 2.37 -17.70 1.89
C ILE A 389 1.98 -18.72 0.83
N TYR A 390 0.81 -19.34 0.96
CA TYR A 390 0.30 -20.29 -0.02
C TYR A 390 0.15 -19.62 -1.40
N LEU A 391 -0.45 -18.43 -1.45
CA LEU A 391 -0.59 -17.67 -2.71
C LEU A 391 0.76 -17.20 -3.28
N ALA A 392 1.76 -17.00 -2.44
CA ALA A 392 3.11 -16.57 -2.83
C ALA A 392 4.02 -17.71 -3.29
N SER A 393 3.57 -18.95 -3.31
CA SER A 393 4.41 -20.13 -3.56
C SER A 393 4.97 -20.23 -4.98
N ASP A 394 4.36 -19.57 -5.97
CA ASP A 394 4.86 -19.57 -7.36
C ASP A 394 5.99 -18.54 -7.55
N PRO A 395 7.22 -19.01 -7.88
CA PRO A 395 8.36 -18.13 -8.10
C PRO A 395 8.24 -17.21 -9.33
N ASN A 396 7.35 -17.54 -10.27
CA ASN A 396 7.11 -16.77 -11.50
C ASN A 396 6.05 -15.67 -11.30
N SER A 397 5.52 -15.52 -10.10
CA SER A 397 4.56 -14.48 -9.81
C SER A 397 5.14 -13.08 -10.04
N TYR A 398 4.35 -12.20 -10.67
CA TYR A 398 4.67 -10.78 -10.83
C TYR A 398 4.15 -9.98 -9.65
N ILE A 399 5.04 -9.32 -8.92
CA ILE A 399 4.71 -8.45 -7.79
C ILE A 399 3.76 -7.34 -8.25
N PHE A 400 4.09 -6.67 -9.35
CA PHE A 400 3.29 -5.60 -9.93
C PHE A 400 1.85 -6.04 -10.22
N SER A 401 1.66 -7.23 -10.77
CA SER A 401 0.34 -7.78 -11.14
C SER A 401 -0.51 -8.12 -9.91
N ILE A 402 0.10 -8.70 -8.87
CA ILE A 402 -0.60 -9.07 -7.63
C ILE A 402 -1.05 -7.80 -6.90
N VAL A 403 -0.16 -6.81 -6.81
CA VAL A 403 -0.47 -5.52 -6.17
C VAL A 403 -1.56 -4.79 -6.93
N SER A 404 -1.47 -4.73 -8.27
CA SER A 404 -2.50 -4.12 -9.14
C SER A 404 -3.89 -4.64 -8.82
N TYR A 405 -4.05 -5.96 -8.72
CA TYR A 405 -5.34 -6.59 -8.46
C TYR A 405 -5.89 -6.27 -7.07
N ALA A 406 -5.07 -6.40 -6.03
CA ALA A 406 -5.50 -6.08 -4.67
C ALA A 406 -5.81 -4.57 -4.50
N TRP A 407 -4.98 -3.72 -5.11
CA TRP A 407 -5.16 -2.26 -5.15
C TRP A 407 -6.48 -1.86 -5.78
N ALA A 408 -6.83 -2.50 -6.91
CA ALA A 408 -8.12 -2.32 -7.58
C ALA A 408 -9.29 -2.73 -6.68
N GLY A 409 -9.16 -3.85 -5.99
CA GLY A 409 -10.19 -4.34 -5.08
C GLY A 409 -10.54 -3.34 -4.00
N PHE A 410 -9.53 -2.84 -3.29
CA PHE A 410 -9.73 -1.80 -2.26
C PHE A 410 -10.23 -0.49 -2.86
N GLY A 411 -9.62 -0.02 -3.93
CA GLY A 411 -9.98 1.23 -4.59
C GLY A 411 -11.43 1.26 -5.05
N ALA A 412 -11.93 0.18 -5.63
CA ALA A 412 -13.29 0.06 -6.11
C ALA A 412 -14.32 -0.16 -4.99
N CYS A 413 -13.99 -0.98 -3.97
CA CYS A 413 -14.88 -1.23 -2.84
C CYS A 413 -15.07 0.01 -1.96
N PHE A 414 -13.97 0.64 -1.58
CA PHE A 414 -13.97 1.66 -0.53
C PHE A 414 -13.79 3.09 -1.07
N GLY A 415 -13.12 3.29 -2.20
CA GLY A 415 -12.83 4.63 -2.72
C GLY A 415 -14.06 5.50 -2.92
N PRO A 416 -15.05 5.10 -3.75
CA PRO A 416 -16.28 5.86 -3.93
C PRO A 416 -17.09 5.99 -2.64
N VAL A 417 -17.11 4.94 -1.82
CA VAL A 417 -17.83 4.91 -0.54
C VAL A 417 -17.25 5.93 0.43
N VAL A 418 -15.94 5.97 0.59
CA VAL A 418 -15.25 6.94 1.47
C VAL A 418 -15.46 8.35 0.95
N LEU A 419 -15.20 8.61 -0.33
CA LEU A 419 -15.35 9.95 -0.90
C LEU A 419 -16.79 10.47 -0.76
N LEU A 420 -17.78 9.69 -1.17
CA LEU A 420 -19.18 10.13 -1.11
C LEU A 420 -19.68 10.23 0.34
N SER A 421 -19.23 9.38 1.26
CA SER A 421 -19.56 9.50 2.69
C SER A 421 -19.07 10.82 3.30
N LEU A 422 -17.94 11.36 2.79
CA LEU A 422 -17.35 12.62 3.28
C LEU A 422 -17.93 13.86 2.62
N TYR A 423 -18.46 13.76 1.38
CA TYR A 423 -18.85 14.92 0.59
C TYR A 423 -20.32 14.98 0.20
N TRP A 424 -21.03 13.84 0.23
CA TRP A 424 -22.42 13.80 -0.21
C TRP A 424 -23.38 13.48 0.93
N ARG A 425 -24.05 14.52 1.43
CA ARG A 425 -24.98 14.45 2.58
C ARG A 425 -26.18 13.53 2.37
N ARG A 426 -26.56 13.27 1.09
CA ARG A 426 -27.73 12.45 0.71
C ARG A 426 -27.41 10.94 0.70
N MET A 427 -26.15 10.53 0.83
CA MET A 427 -25.74 9.14 0.84
C MET A 427 -26.41 8.36 1.99
N THR A 428 -26.91 7.14 1.70
CA THR A 428 -27.64 6.30 2.65
C THR A 428 -26.91 5.01 2.96
N LEU A 429 -27.39 4.29 4.00
CA LEU A 429 -26.90 2.98 4.39
C LEU A 429 -26.98 1.98 3.23
N LYS A 430 -28.14 1.88 2.54
CA LYS A 430 -28.31 0.96 1.41
C LYS A 430 -27.41 1.31 0.23
N GLY A 431 -27.22 2.61 -0.04
CA GLY A 431 -26.24 3.07 -1.05
C GLY A 431 -24.83 2.66 -0.72
N THR A 432 -24.44 2.72 0.57
CA THR A 432 -23.12 2.28 1.03
C THR A 432 -22.92 0.78 0.79
N TYR A 433 -23.89 -0.06 1.13
CA TYR A 433 -23.86 -1.49 0.81
C TYR A 433 -23.69 -1.76 -0.68
N ALA A 434 -24.51 -1.09 -1.49
CA ALA A 434 -24.49 -1.25 -2.95
C ALA A 434 -23.10 -0.90 -3.52
N GLY A 435 -22.49 0.21 -3.07
CA GLY A 435 -21.17 0.63 -3.52
C GLY A 435 -20.07 -0.39 -3.24
N ILE A 436 -19.99 -0.88 -1.99
CA ILE A 436 -18.98 -1.87 -1.59
C ILE A 436 -19.16 -3.16 -2.39
N ILE A 437 -20.38 -3.69 -2.47
CA ILE A 437 -20.67 -4.96 -3.13
C ILE A 437 -20.44 -4.85 -4.64
N VAL A 438 -20.98 -3.84 -5.29
CA VAL A 438 -20.84 -3.67 -6.75
C VAL A 438 -19.39 -3.39 -7.11
N GLY A 439 -18.68 -2.53 -6.36
CA GLY A 439 -17.27 -2.26 -6.60
C GLY A 439 -16.41 -3.52 -6.51
N GLY A 440 -16.57 -4.30 -5.43
CA GLY A 440 -15.80 -5.52 -5.21
C GLY A 440 -16.11 -6.60 -6.24
N ILE A 441 -17.38 -6.88 -6.51
CA ILE A 441 -17.81 -7.89 -7.50
C ILE A 441 -17.34 -7.49 -8.90
N THR A 442 -17.41 -6.21 -9.25
CA THR A 442 -16.94 -5.74 -10.56
C THR A 442 -15.46 -6.05 -10.75
N VAL A 443 -14.61 -5.77 -9.76
CA VAL A 443 -13.17 -6.07 -9.86
C VAL A 443 -12.93 -7.58 -10.01
N LEU A 444 -13.61 -8.41 -9.20
CA LEU A 444 -13.45 -9.86 -9.27
C LEU A 444 -13.84 -10.42 -10.65
N ILE A 445 -14.96 -9.98 -11.22
CA ILE A 445 -15.46 -10.43 -12.52
C ILE A 445 -14.59 -9.85 -13.65
N TRP A 446 -14.32 -8.53 -13.64
CA TRP A 446 -13.57 -7.85 -14.69
C TRP A 446 -12.18 -8.44 -14.87
N LYS A 447 -11.51 -8.79 -13.80
CA LYS A 447 -10.19 -9.43 -13.82
C LYS A 447 -10.21 -10.77 -14.55
N GLN A 448 -11.25 -11.57 -14.38
CA GLN A 448 -11.36 -12.89 -15.02
C GLN A 448 -11.53 -12.78 -16.55
N PHE A 449 -12.31 -11.81 -17.01
CA PHE A 449 -12.61 -11.65 -18.42
C PHE A 449 -11.71 -10.65 -19.14
N ASN A 450 -10.95 -9.84 -18.40
CA ASN A 450 -10.04 -8.80 -18.91
C ASN A 450 -10.67 -7.96 -20.04
N TRP A 451 -11.93 -7.52 -19.85
CA TRP A 451 -12.68 -6.81 -20.87
C TRP A 451 -11.94 -5.55 -21.35
N PHE A 452 -11.76 -5.47 -22.65
CA PHE A 452 -11.09 -4.37 -23.36
C PHE A 452 -9.63 -4.12 -22.96
N GLY A 453 -9.01 -4.98 -22.14
CA GLY A 453 -7.69 -4.71 -21.55
C GLY A 453 -7.66 -3.53 -20.59
N LEU A 454 -8.83 -3.02 -20.17
CA LEU A 454 -8.95 -1.89 -19.25
C LEU A 454 -8.74 -2.36 -17.81
N TYR A 455 -7.93 -1.61 -17.05
CA TYR A 455 -7.65 -1.88 -15.65
C TYR A 455 -8.93 -1.92 -14.81
N GLU A 456 -9.14 -3.03 -14.12
CA GLU A 456 -10.37 -3.37 -13.38
C GLU A 456 -10.79 -2.35 -12.32
N LEU A 457 -9.88 -1.53 -11.83
CA LEU A 457 -10.18 -0.44 -10.89
C LEU A 457 -11.14 0.59 -11.48
N ILE A 458 -10.95 0.94 -12.74
CA ILE A 458 -11.73 2.01 -13.40
C ILE A 458 -13.22 1.66 -13.46
N PRO A 459 -13.64 0.54 -14.08
CA PRO A 459 -15.04 0.15 -14.09
C PRO A 459 -15.56 -0.16 -12.67
N GLY A 460 -14.75 -0.76 -11.80
CA GLY A 460 -15.13 -1.02 -10.43
C GLY A 460 -15.45 0.26 -9.66
N PHE A 461 -14.61 1.29 -9.77
CA PHE A 461 -14.82 2.60 -9.15
C PHE A 461 -16.05 3.33 -9.72
N LEU A 462 -16.23 3.29 -11.04
CA LEU A 462 -17.36 3.91 -11.74
C LEU A 462 -18.69 3.25 -11.34
N PHE A 463 -18.80 1.93 -11.42
CA PHE A 463 -20.04 1.22 -11.10
C PHE A 463 -20.37 1.29 -9.60
N SER A 464 -19.36 1.27 -8.73
CA SER A 464 -19.55 1.56 -7.31
C SER A 464 -20.16 2.95 -7.11
N THR A 465 -19.59 3.98 -7.75
CA THR A 465 -20.11 5.36 -7.66
C THR A 465 -21.54 5.46 -8.14
N ILE A 466 -21.85 4.91 -9.32
CA ILE A 466 -23.20 4.93 -9.90
C ILE A 466 -24.20 4.22 -8.99
N SER A 467 -23.85 3.04 -8.47
CA SER A 467 -24.75 2.27 -7.59
C SER A 467 -25.01 2.99 -6.27
N ILE A 468 -24.00 3.64 -5.67
CA ILE A 468 -24.20 4.47 -4.47
C ILE A 468 -25.21 5.58 -4.76
N ILE A 469 -25.03 6.29 -5.87
CA ILE A 469 -25.89 7.44 -6.21
C ILE A 469 -27.33 6.97 -6.47
N LEU A 470 -27.53 5.97 -7.34
CA LEU A 470 -28.84 5.49 -7.71
C LEU A 470 -29.60 4.94 -6.50
N ILE A 471 -28.99 4.03 -5.74
CA ILE A 471 -29.64 3.40 -4.58
C ILE A 471 -29.92 4.45 -3.49
N SER A 472 -28.98 5.37 -3.22
CA SER A 472 -29.25 6.42 -2.23
C SER A 472 -30.38 7.36 -2.64
N LEU A 473 -30.53 7.69 -3.92
CA LEU A 473 -31.62 8.54 -4.40
C LEU A 473 -32.99 7.84 -4.30
N MET A 474 -33.01 6.52 -4.49
CA MET A 474 -34.23 5.69 -4.38
C MET A 474 -34.62 5.36 -2.94
N ASP A 475 -33.69 5.49 -2.00
CA ASP A 475 -33.89 5.18 -0.58
C ASP A 475 -34.50 6.38 0.17
N GLU A 476 -34.94 6.14 1.40
CA GLU A 476 -35.38 7.20 2.32
C GLU A 476 -34.24 8.21 2.60
N LYS A 477 -34.61 9.43 2.94
CA LYS A 477 -33.60 10.45 3.30
C LYS A 477 -32.88 10.03 4.58
N PRO A 478 -31.55 10.34 4.72
CA PRO A 478 -30.83 10.11 5.97
C PRO A 478 -31.50 10.75 7.17
N SER A 479 -31.35 10.14 8.34
CA SER A 479 -31.84 10.66 9.62
C SER A 479 -31.29 12.07 9.91
N GLN A 480 -32.00 12.82 10.75
CA GLN A 480 -31.55 14.16 11.15
C GLN A 480 -30.17 14.09 11.86
N THR A 481 -29.95 13.07 12.68
CA THR A 481 -28.66 12.83 13.35
C THR A 481 -27.51 12.70 12.35
N ILE A 482 -27.72 11.92 11.27
CA ILE A 482 -26.73 11.75 10.19
C ILE A 482 -26.43 13.11 9.53
N LEU A 483 -27.46 13.92 9.27
CA LEU A 483 -27.32 15.23 8.63
C LEU A 483 -26.59 16.23 9.54
N ASP A 484 -26.91 16.22 10.83
CA ASP A 484 -26.29 17.10 11.83
C ASP A 484 -24.80 16.77 12.03
N ASN A 485 -24.47 15.48 12.12
CA ASN A 485 -23.08 15.02 12.17
C ASN A 485 -22.31 15.43 10.91
N PHE A 486 -22.91 15.30 9.72
CA PHE A 486 -22.30 15.74 8.48
C PHE A 486 -22.03 17.24 8.49
N ASN A 487 -23.01 18.08 8.87
CA ASN A 487 -22.86 19.54 8.94
C ASN A 487 -21.79 19.94 9.96
N LYS A 488 -21.72 19.27 11.11
CA LYS A 488 -20.68 19.46 12.11
C LYS A 488 -19.29 19.20 11.57
N VAL A 489 -19.10 18.10 10.80
CA VAL A 489 -17.82 17.79 10.17
C VAL A 489 -17.45 18.83 9.13
N VAL A 490 -18.40 19.32 8.34
CA VAL A 490 -18.16 20.37 7.36
C VAL A 490 -17.69 21.67 8.05
N SER A 491 -18.33 22.07 9.14
CA SER A 491 -17.91 23.26 9.91
C SER A 491 -16.48 23.10 10.48
N LEU A 492 -16.20 21.98 11.17
CA LEU A 492 -14.87 21.67 11.72
C LEU A 492 -13.78 21.63 10.63
N SER A 493 -14.12 21.14 9.45
CA SER A 493 -13.17 21.05 8.35
C SER A 493 -12.87 22.40 7.68
N ASN A 494 -13.75 23.39 7.83
CA ASN A 494 -13.60 24.73 7.29
C ASN A 494 -12.88 25.67 8.28
N GLU A 495 -12.74 25.30 9.54
CA GLU A 495 -11.93 26.05 10.49
C GLU A 495 -10.44 26.04 10.09
N LYS A 496 -9.82 27.25 10.03
CA LYS A 496 -8.42 27.48 9.60
C LYS A 496 -7.39 26.98 10.61
#